data_f0b3149356ed3f4fa65c0ae309641b59
#
_entry.id   f0b3149356ed3f4fa65c0ae309641b59
#
_cell.length_a   1.000
_cell.length_b   1.000
_cell.length_c   1.000
_cell.angle_alpha   90.00
_cell.angle_beta   90.00
_cell.angle_gamma   90.00
#
_symmetry.space_group_name_H-M   'P 1'
#
loop_
_entity.id
_entity.type
_entity.pdbx_description
1 polymer ?
#
loop_
_entity_poly.entity_id
_entity_poly.type
_entity_poly.pdbx_seq_one_letter_code
_entity_poly.pdbx_strand_id
1 'polypeptide(L)'
;MDLVADIRTSLGDDWLPRLYEKKVRSTRSRAISIELPERENAAIIEYTLLGIELKVGKRRFASPDLATARYMRVFARLGCGEFAIPYDITRISPIADELETSWQRTLLLIEEKSRDKTSRGRASARAKVIRGIRDEILKIGPGEMMPAFDRDTRQRR
;
A
#
# COMPACT_ATOMS: atom_id res chain seq x y z
N MET A 1 -23.03 -7.82 -11.65
CA MET A 1 -21.72 -8.48 -11.57
C MET A 1 -20.77 -7.65 -10.73
N ASP A 2 -20.07 -8.28 -9.83
CA ASP A 2 -19.18 -7.58 -8.91
C ASP A 2 -17.82 -7.35 -9.58
N LEU A 3 -17.52 -6.09 -9.86
CA LEU A 3 -16.26 -5.70 -10.50
C LEU A 3 -15.04 -6.09 -9.64
N VAL A 4 -15.15 -5.92 -8.33
CA VAL A 4 -14.05 -6.28 -7.42
C VAL A 4 -13.75 -7.77 -7.51
N ALA A 5 -14.79 -8.60 -7.48
CA ALA A 5 -14.64 -10.05 -7.58
C ALA A 5 -14.04 -10.45 -8.93
N ASP A 6 -14.46 -9.80 -10.01
CA ASP A 6 -13.93 -10.07 -11.35
C ASP A 6 -12.43 -9.78 -11.43
N ILE A 7 -12.01 -8.64 -10.92
CA ILE A 7 -10.61 -8.24 -10.96
C ILE A 7 -9.79 -9.15 -10.05
N ARG A 8 -10.31 -9.47 -8.88
CA ARG A 8 -9.65 -10.40 -7.96
C ARG A 8 -9.39 -11.75 -8.66
N THR A 9 -10.39 -12.27 -9.35
CA THR A 9 -10.27 -13.53 -10.06
C THR A 9 -9.28 -13.44 -11.21
N SER A 10 -9.31 -12.33 -11.96
CA SER A 10 -8.41 -12.12 -13.09
C SER A 10 -6.96 -12.05 -12.67
N LEU A 11 -6.68 -11.44 -11.53
CA LEU A 11 -5.32 -11.28 -11.03
C LEU A 11 -4.84 -12.51 -10.25
N GLY A 12 -5.77 -13.26 -9.64
CA GLY A 12 -5.39 -14.45 -8.89
C GLY A 12 -4.39 -14.14 -7.79
N ASP A 13 -3.23 -14.79 -7.85
CA ASP A 13 -2.17 -14.60 -6.86
C ASP A 13 -1.55 -13.20 -6.91
N ASP A 14 -1.73 -12.49 -8.02
CA ASP A 14 -1.23 -11.12 -8.17
C ASP A 14 -2.20 -10.07 -7.63
N TRP A 15 -3.34 -10.49 -7.10
CA TRP A 15 -4.26 -9.59 -6.40
C TRP A 15 -3.54 -9.02 -5.19
N LEU A 16 -3.50 -7.68 -5.10
CA LEU A 16 -2.65 -6.97 -4.15
C LEU A 16 -2.82 -7.44 -2.69
N PRO A 17 -4.03 -7.60 -2.15
CA PRO A 17 -4.17 -8.13 -0.79
C PRO A 17 -3.58 -9.53 -0.60
N ARG A 18 -3.63 -10.39 -1.64
CA ARG A 18 -3.01 -11.71 -1.57
C ARG A 18 -1.49 -11.63 -1.53
N LEU A 19 -0.92 -10.72 -2.32
CA LEU A 19 0.52 -10.47 -2.27
C LEU A 19 0.93 -9.97 -0.90
N TYR A 20 0.16 -9.05 -0.36
CA TYR A 20 0.41 -8.52 0.96
C TYR A 20 0.40 -9.63 2.02
N GLU A 21 -0.62 -10.47 2.01
CA GLU A 21 -0.72 -11.58 2.95
C GLU A 21 0.42 -12.56 2.79
N LYS A 22 0.68 -12.97 1.56
CA LYS A 22 1.65 -14.02 1.25
C LYS A 22 3.09 -13.57 1.40
N LYS A 23 3.41 -12.36 0.96
CA LYS A 23 4.80 -11.88 0.92
C LYS A 23 5.20 -11.10 2.16
N VAL A 24 4.26 -10.48 2.83
CA VAL A 24 4.56 -9.61 3.98
C VAL A 24 4.07 -10.23 5.27
N ARG A 25 2.77 -10.48 5.39
CA ARG A 25 2.18 -10.93 6.64
C ARG A 25 2.61 -12.33 7.05
N SER A 26 2.97 -13.18 6.10
CA SER A 26 3.47 -14.52 6.39
C SER A 26 4.92 -14.53 6.87
N THR A 27 5.60 -13.40 6.83
CA THR A 27 7.00 -13.27 7.21
C THR A 27 7.11 -12.37 8.43
N ARG A 28 8.31 -12.27 8.98
CA ARG A 28 8.55 -11.35 10.08
C ARG A 28 8.39 -9.93 9.58
N SER A 29 7.44 -9.21 10.17
CA SER A 29 7.10 -7.86 9.74
C SER A 29 6.77 -7.01 10.95
N ARG A 30 6.67 -5.71 10.72
CA ARG A 30 6.25 -4.76 11.75
C ARG A 30 5.17 -3.86 11.18
N ALA A 31 4.35 -3.30 12.05
CA ALA A 31 3.30 -2.39 11.64
C ALA A 31 3.85 -0.98 11.45
N ILE A 32 3.37 -0.32 10.40
CA ILE A 32 3.62 1.10 10.16
C ILE A 32 2.27 1.79 10.18
N SER A 33 2.23 2.98 10.80
CA SER A 33 1.06 3.82 10.81
C SER A 33 1.45 5.20 10.29
N ILE A 34 0.74 5.65 9.26
CA ILE A 34 0.90 6.99 8.71
C ILE A 34 -0.46 7.66 8.69
N GLU A 35 -0.49 8.94 9.00
CA GLU A 35 -1.73 9.69 9.07
C GLU A 35 -2.02 10.31 7.71
N LEU A 36 -2.91 9.68 6.94
CA LEU A 36 -3.23 10.10 5.59
C LEU A 36 -4.34 11.15 5.60
N PRO A 37 -4.31 12.11 4.64
CA PRO A 37 -5.42 13.03 4.46
C PRO A 37 -6.66 12.30 3.94
N GLU A 38 -7.83 12.77 4.33
CA GLU A 38 -9.08 12.06 4.07
C GLU A 38 -9.41 11.84 2.59
N ARG A 39 -9.12 12.81 1.76
CA ARG A 39 -9.56 12.80 0.35
C ARG A 39 -8.44 12.72 -0.66
N GLU A 40 -7.21 12.75 -0.21
CA GLU A 40 -6.08 12.79 -1.09
C GLU A 40 -5.41 11.43 -1.15
N ASN A 41 -5.31 10.89 -2.33
CA ASN A 41 -4.64 9.61 -2.55
C ASN A 41 -3.50 9.69 -3.57
N ALA A 42 -3.19 10.88 -4.05
CA ALA A 42 -2.02 11.09 -4.89
C ALA A 42 -0.79 11.11 -3.98
N ALA A 43 0.14 10.22 -4.24
CA ALA A 43 1.33 10.07 -3.42
C ALA A 43 2.57 10.21 -4.30
N ILE A 44 3.47 11.11 -3.91
CA ILE A 44 4.66 11.44 -4.68
C ILE A 44 5.89 11.29 -3.81
N ILE A 45 6.93 10.72 -4.38
CA ILE A 45 8.23 10.63 -3.71
C ILE A 45 9.05 11.84 -4.10
N GLU A 46 9.57 12.55 -3.10
CA GLU A 46 10.39 13.73 -3.32
C GLU A 46 11.75 13.58 -2.66
N TYR A 47 12.78 14.10 -3.32
CA TYR A 47 14.13 14.18 -2.78
C TYR A 47 14.34 15.59 -2.29
N THR A 48 14.56 15.73 -0.99
CA THR A 48 14.74 17.03 -0.34
C THR A 48 16.11 17.10 0.31
N LEU A 49 16.47 18.29 0.80
CA LEU A 49 17.72 18.45 1.54
C LEU A 49 17.74 17.60 2.81
N LEU A 50 16.56 17.25 3.33
CA LEU A 50 16.45 16.44 4.53
C LEU A 50 16.39 14.94 4.22
N GLY A 51 16.40 14.57 2.94
CA GLY A 51 16.35 13.18 2.52
C GLY A 51 15.16 12.87 1.63
N ILE A 52 14.73 11.61 1.67
CA ILE A 52 13.62 11.15 0.85
C ILE A 52 12.33 11.29 1.64
N GLU A 53 11.31 11.84 1.00
CA GLU A 53 10.01 12.03 1.60
C GLU A 53 8.90 11.51 0.70
N LEU A 54 7.86 10.98 1.33
CA LEU A 54 6.61 10.66 0.65
C LEU A 54 5.64 11.81 0.93
N LYS A 55 5.14 12.44 -0.14
CA LYS A 55 4.19 13.52 -0.03
C LYS A 55 2.82 13.04 -0.45
N VAL A 56 1.84 13.17 0.44
CA VAL A 56 0.44 12.83 0.17
C VAL A 56 -0.40 14.05 0.50
N GLY A 57 -0.84 14.74 -0.54
CA GLY A 57 -1.49 16.03 -0.36
C GLY A 57 -0.52 17.01 0.28
N LYS A 58 -0.89 17.58 1.41
CA LYS A 58 -0.03 18.49 2.15
C LYS A 58 0.81 17.81 3.22
N ARG A 59 0.61 16.52 3.43
CA ARG A 59 1.34 15.78 4.45
C ARG A 59 2.62 15.21 3.87
N ARG A 60 3.66 15.19 4.69
CA ARG A 60 4.97 14.67 4.31
C ARG A 60 5.43 13.65 5.33
N PHE A 61 5.95 12.54 4.83
CA PHE A 61 6.44 11.45 5.67
C PHE A 61 7.88 11.17 5.30
N ALA A 62 8.76 11.26 6.28
CA ALA A 62 10.17 10.94 6.06
C ALA A 62 10.33 9.44 5.80
N SER A 63 11.22 9.09 4.89
CA SER A 63 11.54 7.71 4.59
C SER A 63 13.03 7.50 4.71
N PRO A 64 13.47 6.37 5.27
CA PRO A 64 14.90 6.10 5.40
C PRO A 64 15.58 5.86 4.06
N ASP A 65 14.83 5.38 3.06
CA ASP A 65 15.38 5.08 1.74
C ASP A 65 14.28 5.07 0.68
N LEU A 66 14.68 4.95 -0.57
CA LEU A 66 13.76 4.94 -1.70
C LEU A 66 12.85 3.71 -1.70
N ALA A 67 13.39 2.56 -1.36
CA ALA A 67 12.60 1.32 -1.35
C ALA A 67 11.43 1.42 -0.38
N THR A 68 11.67 1.94 0.82
CA THR A 68 10.63 2.13 1.82
C THR A 68 9.61 3.17 1.35
N ALA A 69 10.07 4.27 0.73
CA ALA A 69 9.16 5.27 0.20
C ALA A 69 8.25 4.68 -0.88
N ARG A 70 8.80 3.88 -1.79
CA ARG A 70 8.02 3.20 -2.83
C ARG A 70 7.00 2.25 -2.23
N TYR A 71 7.41 1.51 -1.21
CA TYR A 71 6.53 0.60 -0.49
C TYR A 71 5.35 1.36 0.13
N MET A 72 5.64 2.40 0.90
CA MET A 72 4.61 3.21 1.55
C MET A 72 3.68 3.88 0.54
N ARG A 73 4.22 4.27 -0.61
CA ARG A 73 3.42 4.94 -1.65
C ARG A 73 2.27 4.07 -2.14
N VAL A 74 2.49 2.76 -2.27
CA VAL A 74 1.42 1.86 -2.70
C VAL A 74 0.24 1.93 -1.72
N PHE A 75 0.53 1.83 -0.42
CA PHE A 75 -0.52 1.85 0.60
C PHE A 75 -1.16 3.23 0.72
N ALA A 76 -0.38 4.29 0.56
CA ALA A 76 -0.92 5.65 0.56
C ALA A 76 -1.93 5.83 -0.56
N ARG A 77 -1.62 5.33 -1.76
CA ARG A 77 -2.54 5.39 -2.90
C ARG A 77 -3.83 4.63 -2.67
N LEU A 78 -3.77 3.59 -1.84
CA LEU A 78 -4.96 2.81 -1.48
C LEU A 78 -5.75 3.44 -0.35
N GLY A 79 -5.20 4.46 0.29
CA GLY A 79 -5.81 5.05 1.47
C GLY A 79 -5.63 4.21 2.72
N CYS A 80 -4.63 3.31 2.71
CA CYS A 80 -4.29 2.50 3.88
C CYS A 80 -3.25 3.23 4.71
N GLY A 81 -3.65 3.69 5.90
CA GLY A 81 -2.73 4.36 6.81
C GLY A 81 -2.05 3.41 7.80
N GLU A 82 -2.43 2.15 7.78
CA GLU A 82 -1.87 1.16 8.70
C GLU A 82 -1.61 -0.13 7.94
N PHE A 83 -0.36 -0.58 7.95
CA PHE A 83 0.03 -1.76 7.19
C PHE A 83 1.34 -2.34 7.73
N ALA A 84 1.61 -3.59 7.37
CA ALA A 84 2.86 -4.24 7.74
C ALA A 84 3.94 -3.97 6.70
N ILE A 85 5.17 -3.91 7.16
CA ILE A 85 6.35 -3.83 6.28
C ILE A 85 7.32 -4.93 6.71
N PRO A 86 8.01 -5.59 5.76
CA PRO A 86 8.98 -6.61 6.13
C PRO A 86 10.04 -6.08 7.08
N TYR A 87 10.36 -6.87 8.09
CA TYR A 87 11.40 -6.51 9.03
C TYR A 87 12.77 -6.54 8.36
N ASP A 88 12.96 -7.49 7.44
CA ASP A 88 14.18 -7.61 6.64
C ASP A 88 14.17 -6.55 5.55
N ILE A 89 15.01 -5.55 5.69
CA ILE A 89 15.06 -4.41 4.76
C ILE A 89 15.44 -4.83 3.34
N THR A 90 16.13 -5.94 3.16
CA THR A 90 16.52 -6.40 1.82
C THR A 90 15.33 -6.90 1.02
N ARG A 91 14.21 -7.20 1.67
CA ARG A 91 12.99 -7.70 1.01
C ARG A 91 12.06 -6.57 0.59
N ILE A 92 12.26 -5.36 1.08
CA ILE A 92 11.34 -4.26 0.83
C ILE A 92 11.29 -3.90 -0.66
N SER A 93 12.44 -3.74 -1.31
CA SER A 93 12.49 -3.35 -2.71
C SER A 93 11.84 -4.38 -3.64
N PRO A 94 12.18 -5.68 -3.55
CA PRO A 94 11.51 -6.67 -4.40
C PRO A 94 10.00 -6.74 -4.18
N ILE A 95 9.56 -6.62 -2.93
CA ILE A 95 8.12 -6.66 -2.63
C ILE A 95 7.44 -5.39 -3.14
N ALA A 96 8.10 -4.22 -3.00
CA ALA A 96 7.56 -2.98 -3.55
C ALA A 96 7.35 -3.11 -5.05
N ASP A 97 8.29 -3.74 -5.77
CA ASP A 97 8.16 -3.98 -7.20
C ASP A 97 6.92 -4.82 -7.50
N GLU A 98 6.70 -5.90 -6.76
CA GLU A 98 5.54 -6.77 -6.96
C GLU A 98 4.23 -6.04 -6.67
N LEU A 99 4.19 -5.27 -5.58
CA LEU A 99 3.00 -4.50 -5.21
C LEU A 99 2.68 -3.43 -6.25
N GLU A 100 3.70 -2.72 -6.73
CA GLU A 100 3.51 -1.71 -7.77
C GLU A 100 3.02 -2.33 -9.08
N THR A 101 3.57 -3.47 -9.45
CA THR A 101 3.13 -4.19 -10.65
C THR A 101 1.68 -4.61 -10.52
N SER A 102 1.31 -5.15 -9.38
CA SER A 102 -0.08 -5.53 -9.11
C SER A 102 -1.00 -4.31 -9.19
N TRP A 103 -0.59 -3.20 -8.62
CA TRP A 103 -1.33 -1.96 -8.67
C TRP A 103 -1.57 -1.51 -10.11
N GLN A 104 -0.52 -1.50 -10.94
CA GLN A 104 -0.63 -1.10 -12.35
C GLN A 104 -1.57 -2.03 -13.12
N ARG A 105 -1.46 -3.33 -12.91
CA ARG A 105 -2.35 -4.30 -13.53
C ARG A 105 -3.79 -4.09 -13.11
N THR A 106 -4.00 -3.78 -11.84
CA THR A 106 -5.33 -3.48 -11.32
C THR A 106 -5.94 -2.29 -12.04
N LEU A 107 -5.18 -1.21 -12.19
CA LEU A 107 -5.65 -0.01 -12.88
C LEU A 107 -5.99 -0.31 -14.34
N LEU A 108 -5.17 -1.09 -15.02
CA LEU A 108 -5.43 -1.47 -16.42
C LEU A 108 -6.71 -2.28 -16.54
N LEU A 109 -6.93 -3.22 -15.63
CA LEU A 109 -8.15 -4.04 -15.64
C LEU A 109 -9.39 -3.19 -15.34
N ILE A 110 -9.30 -2.25 -14.42
CA ILE A 110 -10.40 -1.34 -14.14
C ILE A 110 -10.76 -0.56 -15.39
N GLU A 111 -9.75 -0.01 -16.06
CA GLU A 111 -9.94 0.75 -17.28
C GLU A 111 -10.58 -0.09 -18.38
N GLU A 112 -10.07 -1.30 -18.58
CA GLU A 112 -10.62 -2.20 -19.58
C GLU A 112 -12.07 -2.58 -19.30
N LYS A 113 -12.36 -2.97 -18.07
CA LYS A 113 -13.70 -3.42 -17.70
C LYS A 113 -14.73 -2.29 -17.59
N SER A 114 -14.28 -1.04 -17.49
CA SER A 114 -15.16 0.12 -17.41
C SER A 114 -15.09 1.01 -18.66
N ARG A 115 -14.53 0.49 -19.75
CA ARG A 115 -14.30 1.25 -20.98
C ARG A 115 -15.58 1.83 -21.57
N ASP A 116 -16.68 1.12 -21.46
CA ASP A 116 -17.98 1.52 -21.97
C ASP A 116 -18.71 2.51 -21.08
N LYS A 117 -18.17 2.80 -19.91
CA LYS A 117 -18.80 3.72 -18.96
C LYS A 117 -18.37 5.16 -19.19
N THR A 118 -19.18 6.09 -18.65
CA THR A 118 -18.83 7.51 -18.68
C THR A 118 -17.60 7.76 -17.79
N SER A 119 -17.04 8.96 -17.93
CA SER A 119 -15.92 9.38 -17.10
C SER A 119 -16.24 9.24 -15.59
N ARG A 120 -17.43 9.67 -15.21
CA ARG A 120 -17.89 9.54 -13.83
C ARG A 120 -18.04 8.06 -13.43
N GLY A 121 -18.56 7.23 -14.33
CA GLY A 121 -18.72 5.80 -14.09
C GLY A 121 -17.37 5.10 -13.92
N ARG A 122 -16.37 5.48 -14.71
CA ARG A 122 -15.02 4.94 -14.57
C ARG A 122 -14.37 5.36 -13.25
N ALA A 123 -14.55 6.62 -12.85
CA ALA A 123 -14.03 7.09 -11.57
C ALA A 123 -14.69 6.36 -10.39
N SER A 124 -15.99 6.10 -10.49
CA SER A 124 -16.72 5.36 -9.48
C SER A 124 -16.26 3.90 -9.41
N ALA A 125 -16.02 3.28 -10.56
CA ALA A 125 -15.51 1.91 -10.62
C ALA A 125 -14.13 1.82 -9.97
N ARG A 126 -13.27 2.77 -10.27
CA ARG A 126 -11.93 2.83 -9.69
C ARG A 126 -11.98 2.98 -8.17
N ALA A 127 -12.79 3.90 -7.68
CA ALA A 127 -12.97 4.12 -6.25
C ALA A 127 -13.47 2.85 -5.54
N LYS A 128 -14.39 2.14 -6.17
CA LYS A 128 -14.95 0.91 -5.63
C LYS A 128 -13.89 -0.19 -5.49
N VAL A 129 -13.07 -0.36 -6.51
CA VAL A 129 -12.01 -1.38 -6.47
C VAL A 129 -10.95 -1.01 -5.44
N ILE A 130 -10.54 0.25 -5.39
CA ILE A 130 -9.58 0.71 -4.39
C ILE A 130 -10.08 0.45 -2.97
N ARG A 131 -11.36 0.76 -2.73
CA ARG A 131 -11.99 0.51 -1.44
C ARG A 131 -11.99 -0.99 -1.11
N GLY A 132 -12.28 -1.83 -2.09
CA GLY A 132 -12.26 -3.27 -1.91
C GLY A 132 -10.88 -3.80 -1.53
N ILE A 133 -9.85 -3.32 -2.20
CA ILE A 133 -8.47 -3.68 -1.88
C ILE A 133 -8.11 -3.21 -0.47
N ARG A 134 -8.41 -1.95 -0.17
CA ARG A 134 -8.13 -1.37 1.14
C ARG A 134 -8.80 -2.16 2.26
N ASP A 135 -10.08 -2.49 2.07
CA ASP A 135 -10.84 -3.21 3.10
C ASP A 135 -10.26 -4.60 3.34
N GLU A 136 -9.80 -5.29 2.31
CA GLU A 136 -9.16 -6.60 2.46
C GLU A 136 -7.83 -6.48 3.19
N ILE A 137 -7.03 -5.46 2.87
CA ILE A 137 -5.76 -5.23 3.57
C ILE A 137 -6.00 -4.91 5.04
N LEU A 138 -6.98 -4.07 5.34
CA LEU A 138 -7.31 -3.73 6.72
C LEU A 138 -7.82 -4.94 7.49
N LYS A 139 -8.53 -5.84 6.83
CA LYS A 139 -9.01 -7.07 7.44
C LYS A 139 -7.86 -8.03 7.74
N ILE A 140 -6.89 -8.15 6.83
CA ILE A 140 -5.68 -8.92 7.08
C ILE A 140 -4.89 -8.29 8.22
N GLY A 141 -4.85 -6.97 8.23
CA GLY A 141 -4.27 -6.18 9.29
C GLY A 141 -2.76 -5.99 9.19
N PRO A 142 -2.23 -5.06 9.99
CA PRO A 142 -0.79 -4.81 10.05
C PRO A 142 -0.07 -5.79 10.96
N GLY A 143 -0.80 -6.62 11.70
CA GLY A 143 -0.22 -7.49 12.68
C GLY A 143 0.23 -6.73 13.91
N GLU A 144 0.94 -7.42 14.79
CA GLU A 144 1.48 -6.78 15.96
C GLU A 144 2.61 -5.84 15.59
N MET A 145 2.57 -4.66 16.16
CA MET A 145 3.69 -3.74 16.00
C MET A 145 4.90 -4.41 16.63
N MET A 146 5.94 -4.58 15.85
CA MET A 146 7.19 -5.08 16.41
C MET A 146 7.63 -4.05 17.44
N PRO A 147 7.69 -4.46 18.68
CA PRO A 147 7.98 -3.49 19.72
C PRO A 147 9.37 -2.94 19.52
N ALA A 148 9.51 -1.67 19.84
CA ALA A 148 10.81 -1.06 19.95
C ALA A 148 11.45 -1.51 21.25
N PHE A 149 11.19 -2.76 21.67
CA PHE A 149 11.62 -3.25 22.96
C PHE A 149 13.14 -3.21 23.12
N ASP A 150 13.87 -3.39 22.04
CA ASP A 150 15.32 -3.28 22.10
C ASP A 150 15.73 -1.88 22.52
N ARG A 151 15.11 -0.88 21.91
CA ARG A 151 15.37 0.51 22.24
C ARG A 151 14.84 0.82 23.63
N ASP A 152 13.62 0.38 23.95
CA ASP A 152 13.02 0.63 25.25
C ASP A 152 13.81 -0.03 26.36
N THR A 153 14.27 -1.24 26.13
CA THR A 153 15.10 -1.97 27.11
C THR A 153 16.38 -1.20 27.39
N ARG A 154 16.98 -0.65 26.36
CA ARG A 154 18.19 0.17 26.52
C ARG A 154 17.92 1.44 27.28
N GLN A 155 16.76 2.05 27.05
CA GLN A 155 16.40 3.28 27.74
C GLN A 155 16.10 3.09 29.22
N ARG A 156 15.66 1.90 29.58
CA ARG A 156 15.33 1.57 30.98
C ARG A 156 16.56 1.29 31.84
N ARG A 157 17.69 1.22 31.23
CA ARG A 157 18.95 1.02 31.95
C ARG A 157 19.58 2.35 32.32
#